data_5d83fb41389809a1703be88e2df47821
#
_entry.id   5d83fb41389809a1703be88e2df47821
#
_cell.length_a   1.000
_cell.length_b   1.000
_cell.length_c   1.000
_cell.angle_alpha   90.00
_cell.angle_beta   90.00
_cell.angle_gamma   90.00
#
_symmetry.space_group_name_H-M   'P 1'
#
loop_
_entity.id
_entity.type
_entity.pdbx_description
1 polymer ?
#
loop_
_entity_poly.entity_id
_entity_poly.type
_entity_poly.pdbx_seq_one_letter_code
_entity_poly.pdbx_strand_id
1 'polypeptide(L)'
;MTSIYIGVMTGTSMDGVDFVAASFDPLHIHATLTLPFDPDLRDELMALTLPDDNEIDRMGKADVALAQMIGHGINQLIAENHLDKTKIKAIGSHGQTIRHRPEHGFT
;
A
#
# COMPACT_ATOMS: atom_id res chain seq x y z
N MET A 1 4.07 -23.39 14.12
CA MET A 1 4.81 -22.34 13.40
C MET A 1 3.95 -21.09 13.33
N THR A 2 4.57 -19.95 13.59
CA THR A 2 3.85 -18.68 13.57
C THR A 2 3.75 -18.15 12.14
N SER A 3 2.53 -17.93 11.68
CA SER A 3 2.30 -17.30 10.38
C SER A 3 2.47 -15.79 10.48
N ILE A 4 3.10 -15.20 9.49
CA ILE A 4 3.31 -13.76 9.37
C ILE A 4 2.35 -13.21 8.31
N TYR A 5 1.78 -12.06 8.61
CA TYR A 5 0.92 -11.31 7.68
C TYR A 5 1.52 -9.93 7.49
N ILE A 6 1.48 -9.44 6.26
CA ILE A 6 1.97 -8.10 5.95
C ILE A 6 0.78 -7.21 5.62
N GLY A 7 0.70 -6.08 6.30
CA GLY A 7 -0.28 -5.04 6.02
C GLY A 7 0.38 -3.86 5.34
N VAL A 8 -0.30 -3.29 4.37
CA VAL A 8 0.17 -2.11 3.63
C VAL A 8 -0.94 -1.06 3.64
N MET A 9 -0.61 0.15 4.05
CA MET A 9 -1.57 1.23 4.13
C MET A 9 -1.01 2.50 3.54
N THR A 10 -1.84 3.18 2.73
CA THR A 10 -1.61 4.54 2.30
C THR A 10 -2.69 5.42 2.92
N GLY A 11 -2.31 6.52 3.54
CA GLY A 11 -3.27 7.44 4.13
C GLY A 11 -3.86 8.39 3.10
N THR A 12 -4.97 9.04 3.47
CA THR A 12 -5.60 10.07 2.63
C THR A 12 -4.71 11.29 2.43
N SER A 13 -3.78 11.53 3.35
CA SER A 13 -2.77 12.59 3.24
C SER A 13 -1.73 12.32 2.15
N MET A 14 -1.60 11.06 1.71
CA MET A 14 -0.61 10.63 0.72
C MET A 14 0.83 11.01 1.09
N ASP A 15 1.15 10.98 2.40
CA ASP A 15 2.49 11.32 2.89
C ASP A 15 3.49 10.19 2.69
N GLY A 16 3.00 8.95 2.70
CA GLY A 16 3.85 7.78 2.55
C GLY A 16 3.05 6.50 2.59
N VAL A 17 3.75 5.39 2.44
CA VAL A 17 3.20 4.04 2.52
C VAL A 17 3.78 3.38 3.75
N ASP A 18 2.89 2.89 4.62
CA ASP A 18 3.25 2.17 5.83
C ASP A 18 3.15 0.67 5.61
N PHE A 19 4.16 -0.04 6.08
CA PHE A 19 4.24 -1.50 6.00
C PHE A 19 4.40 -2.06 7.41
N VAL A 20 3.71 -3.14 7.71
CA VAL A 20 3.82 -3.85 8.98
C VAL A 20 3.84 -5.35 8.74
N ALA A 21 4.73 -6.05 9.41
CA ALA A 21 4.73 -7.50 9.46
C ALA A 21 4.32 -7.93 10.87
N ALA A 22 3.30 -8.74 10.98
CA ALA A 22 2.72 -9.12 12.26
C ALA A 22 2.28 -10.58 12.28
N SER A 23 2.24 -11.14 13.47
CA SER A 23 1.57 -12.41 13.75
C SER A 23 0.51 -12.19 14.82
N PHE A 24 -0.40 -13.15 14.96
CA PHE A 24 -1.57 -13.02 15.82
C PHE A 24 -1.66 -14.18 16.81
N ASP A 25 -2.50 -14.00 17.82
CA ASP A 25 -2.76 -14.95 18.91
C ASP A 25 -1.53 -15.26 19.77
N PRO A 26 -0.93 -14.27 20.44
CA PRO A 26 -1.29 -12.86 20.54
C PRO A 26 -0.72 -12.02 19.40
N LEU A 27 -1.19 -10.78 19.27
CA LEU A 27 -0.64 -9.83 18.31
C LEU A 27 0.82 -9.55 18.64
N HIS A 28 1.67 -9.73 17.64
CA HIS A 28 3.09 -9.42 17.74
C HIS A 28 3.55 -8.70 16.47
N ILE A 29 4.12 -7.52 16.64
CA ILE A 29 4.67 -6.75 15.52
C ILE A 29 6.14 -7.15 15.34
N HIS A 30 6.44 -7.75 14.20
CA HIS A 30 7.79 -8.20 13.87
C HIS A 30 8.65 -7.09 13.28
N ALA A 31 8.04 -6.25 12.44
CA ALA A 31 8.76 -5.20 11.72
C ALA A 31 7.81 -4.16 11.18
N THR A 32 8.31 -2.94 11.01
CA THR A 32 7.58 -1.85 10.36
C THR A 32 8.52 -1.12 9.40
N LEU A 33 7.94 -0.48 8.39
CA LEU A 33 8.67 0.33 7.43
C LEU A 33 7.72 1.40 6.90
N THR A 34 8.21 2.62 6.77
CA THR A 34 7.48 3.70 6.09
C THR A 34 8.35 4.21 4.95
N LEU A 35 7.77 4.27 3.75
CA LEU A 35 8.43 4.82 2.58
C LEU A 35 7.69 6.06 2.08
N PRO A 36 8.41 7.12 1.71
CA PRO A 36 7.77 8.27 1.07
C PRO A 36 7.26 7.88 -0.31
N PHE A 37 6.20 8.55 -0.77
CA PHE A 37 5.77 8.41 -2.16
C PHE A 37 6.82 8.99 -3.11
N ASP A 38 6.97 8.35 -4.27
CA ASP A 38 7.56 9.01 -5.41
C ASP A 38 6.74 10.28 -5.74
N PRO A 39 7.39 11.46 -5.86
CA PRO A 39 6.65 12.71 -6.07
C PRO A 39 5.73 12.70 -7.30
N ASP A 40 6.16 12.09 -8.40
CA ASP A 40 5.36 12.04 -9.63
C ASP A 40 4.12 11.17 -9.43
N LEU A 41 4.28 10.02 -8.75
CA LEU A 41 3.15 9.15 -8.42
C LEU A 41 2.18 9.85 -7.47
N ARG A 42 2.70 10.54 -6.46
CA ARG A 42 1.88 11.29 -5.52
C ARG A 42 1.06 12.36 -6.23
N ASP A 43 1.69 13.12 -7.12
CA ASP A 43 1.01 14.17 -7.87
C ASP A 43 -0.10 13.60 -8.76
N GLU A 44 0.15 12.46 -9.42
CA GLU A 44 -0.86 11.81 -10.25
C GLU A 44 -2.03 11.29 -9.41
N LEU A 45 -1.75 10.67 -8.26
CA LEU A 45 -2.80 10.19 -7.36
C LEU A 45 -3.65 11.36 -6.83
N MET A 46 -3.01 12.48 -6.48
CA MET A 46 -3.72 13.69 -6.06
C MET A 46 -4.61 14.23 -7.19
N ALA A 47 -4.09 14.26 -8.42
CA ALA A 47 -4.86 14.70 -9.59
C ALA A 47 -6.07 13.81 -9.85
N LEU A 48 -5.94 12.50 -9.63
CA LEU A 48 -7.02 11.53 -9.82
C LEU A 48 -8.15 11.66 -8.79
N THR A 49 -7.98 12.45 -7.73
CA THR A 49 -9.05 12.70 -6.76
C THR A 49 -10.17 13.56 -7.36
N LEU A 50 -9.90 14.25 -8.45
CA LEU A 50 -10.86 15.09 -9.17
C LEU A 50 -11.09 14.54 -10.58
N PRO A 51 -12.31 14.69 -11.13
CA PRO A 51 -12.58 14.31 -12.52
C PRO A 51 -11.67 15.07 -13.49
N ASP A 52 -11.15 14.37 -14.49
CA ASP A 52 -10.28 14.94 -15.51
C ASP A 52 -10.27 14.02 -16.75
N ASP A 53 -9.54 14.45 -17.79
CA ASP A 53 -9.42 13.69 -19.03
C ASP A 53 -8.60 12.41 -18.85
N ASN A 54 -8.98 11.37 -19.59
CA ASN A 54 -8.27 10.10 -19.65
C ASN A 54 -8.05 9.42 -18.29
N GLU A 55 -8.93 9.67 -17.33
CA GLU A 55 -8.71 9.22 -15.96
C GLU A 55 -8.71 7.69 -15.81
N ILE A 56 -9.36 6.95 -16.71
CA ILE A 56 -9.31 5.47 -16.65
C ILE A 56 -7.91 4.98 -16.99
N ASP A 57 -7.32 5.47 -18.09
CA ASP A 57 -5.95 5.10 -18.48
C ASP A 57 -4.94 5.56 -17.44
N ARG A 58 -5.11 6.76 -16.94
CA ARG A 58 -4.24 7.32 -15.91
C ARG A 58 -4.32 6.55 -14.60
N MET A 59 -5.52 6.15 -14.18
CA MET A 59 -5.74 5.31 -13.00
C MET A 59 -5.05 3.95 -13.18
N GLY A 60 -5.18 3.33 -14.35
CA GLY A 60 -4.52 2.06 -14.63
C GLY A 60 -3.01 2.14 -14.50
N LYS A 61 -2.41 3.19 -15.05
CA LYS A 61 -0.95 3.41 -14.93
C LYS A 61 -0.54 3.68 -13.49
N ALA A 62 -1.31 4.49 -12.77
CA ALA A 62 -1.03 4.78 -11.36
C ALA A 62 -1.16 3.53 -10.48
N ASP A 63 -2.14 2.68 -10.77
CA ASP A 63 -2.35 1.41 -10.08
C ASP A 63 -1.13 0.51 -10.20
N VAL A 64 -0.60 0.35 -11.41
CA VAL A 64 0.62 -0.44 -11.66
C VAL A 64 1.83 0.18 -10.94
N ALA A 65 2.00 1.49 -11.02
CA ALA A 65 3.12 2.17 -10.37
C ALA A 65 3.05 2.02 -8.84
N LEU A 66 1.87 2.14 -8.26
CA LEU A 66 1.68 1.95 -6.82
C LEU A 66 1.96 0.50 -6.42
N ALA A 67 1.48 -0.47 -7.21
CA ALA A 67 1.74 -1.88 -6.95
C ALA A 67 3.23 -2.20 -6.97
N GLN A 68 3.99 -1.63 -7.91
CA GLN A 68 5.44 -1.79 -7.98
C GLN A 68 6.13 -1.19 -6.74
N MET A 69 5.72 -0.01 -6.33
CA MET A 69 6.24 0.63 -5.12
C MET A 69 5.97 -0.22 -3.89
N ILE A 70 4.76 -0.75 -3.76
CA ILE A 70 4.39 -1.62 -2.64
C ILE A 70 5.21 -2.91 -2.67
N GLY A 71 5.40 -3.52 -3.83
CA GLY A 71 6.22 -4.71 -3.97
C GLY A 71 7.67 -4.49 -3.54
N HIS A 72 8.26 -3.37 -3.93
CA HIS A 72 9.60 -2.99 -3.48
C HIS A 72 9.65 -2.78 -1.97
N GLY A 73 8.65 -2.12 -1.39
CA GLY A 73 8.58 -1.90 0.05
C GLY A 73 8.47 -3.19 0.84
N ILE A 74 7.66 -4.13 0.37
CA ILE A 74 7.52 -5.44 1.01
C ILE A 74 8.85 -6.20 0.97
N ASN A 75 9.53 -6.22 -0.17
CA ASN A 75 10.83 -6.88 -0.29
C ASN A 75 11.88 -6.23 0.61
N GLN A 76 11.86 -4.92 0.73
CA GLN A 76 12.74 -4.18 1.63
C GLN A 76 12.47 -4.54 3.10
N LEU A 77 11.19 -4.57 3.50
CA LEU A 77 10.79 -4.96 4.86
C LEU A 77 11.30 -6.37 5.20
N ILE A 78 11.13 -7.31 4.28
CA ILE A 78 11.57 -8.68 4.45
C ILE A 78 13.09 -8.75 4.59
N ALA A 79 13.82 -8.10 3.68
CA ALA A 79 15.28 -8.16 3.64
C ALA A 79 15.92 -7.49 4.86
N GLU A 80 15.48 -6.30 5.25
CA GLU A 80 16.04 -5.55 6.36
C GLU A 80 15.83 -6.23 7.72
N ASN A 81 14.76 -7.00 7.84
CA ASN A 81 14.37 -7.63 9.10
C ASN A 81 14.58 -9.15 9.09
N HIS A 82 15.21 -9.67 8.05
CA HIS A 82 15.51 -11.10 7.91
C HIS A 82 14.28 -11.99 8.11
N LEU A 83 13.13 -11.56 7.56
CA LEU A 83 11.90 -12.32 7.68
C LEU A 83 11.95 -13.56 6.78
N ASP A 84 11.38 -14.66 7.27
CA ASP A 84 11.28 -15.90 6.52
C ASP A 84 10.07 -15.83 5.58
N LYS A 85 10.33 -15.74 4.27
CA LYS A 85 9.27 -15.67 3.26
C LYS A 85 8.32 -16.85 3.32
N THR A 86 8.79 -18.02 3.72
CA THR A 86 7.95 -19.21 3.80
C THR A 86 6.89 -19.12 4.89
N LYS A 87 7.05 -18.21 5.85
CA LYS A 87 6.10 -17.99 6.93
C LYS A 87 5.09 -16.88 6.61
N ILE A 88 5.31 -16.12 5.54
CA ILE A 88 4.40 -15.05 5.13
C ILE A 88 3.20 -15.69 4.44
N LYS A 89 2.05 -15.59 5.09
CA LYS A 89 0.84 -16.27 4.65
C LYS A 89 -0.02 -15.41 3.73
N ALA A 90 -0.05 -14.11 3.97
CA ALA A 90 -0.87 -13.21 3.17
C ALA A 90 -0.38 -11.77 3.28
N ILE A 91 -0.73 -10.98 2.28
CA ILE A 91 -0.50 -9.55 2.23
C ILE A 91 -1.85 -8.89 2.07
N GLY A 92 -2.18 -7.97 2.97
CA GLY A 92 -3.37 -7.12 2.86
C GLY A 92 -2.96 -5.72 2.48
N SER A 93 -3.52 -5.18 1.42
CA SER A 93 -3.25 -3.82 0.99
C SER A 93 -4.55 -3.00 1.05
N HIS A 94 -4.47 -1.86 1.71
CA HIS A 94 -5.58 -0.91 1.76
C HIS A 94 -5.81 -0.25 0.38
N GLY A 95 -4.74 -0.09 -0.40
CA GLY A 95 -4.80 0.68 -1.62
C GLY A 95 -4.85 2.18 -1.33
N GLN A 96 -4.98 2.99 -2.37
CA GLN A 96 -5.09 4.43 -2.26
C GLN A 96 -6.45 4.88 -2.77
N THR A 97 -7.23 5.51 -1.90
CA THR A 97 -8.51 6.09 -2.28
C THR A 97 -8.28 7.29 -3.20
N ILE A 98 -8.90 7.26 -4.37
CA ILE A 98 -8.91 8.39 -5.31
C ILE A 98 -10.31 8.99 -5.47
N ARG A 99 -11.36 8.19 -5.25
CA ARG A 99 -12.74 8.65 -5.28
C ARG A 99 -13.50 8.11 -4.07
N HIS A 100 -14.10 9.00 -3.34
CA HIS A 100 -14.95 8.65 -2.22
C HIS A 100 -16.31 9.31 -2.45
N ARG A 101 -17.29 8.49 -2.82
CA ARG A 101 -18.64 8.93 -3.21
C ARG A 101 -19.71 8.17 -2.43
N PRO A 102 -19.78 8.33 -1.11
CA PRO A 102 -20.79 7.60 -0.33
C PRO A 102 -22.22 7.95 -0.75
N GLU A 103 -22.44 9.18 -1.25
CA GLU A 103 -23.75 9.60 -1.79
C GLU A 103 -24.15 8.80 -3.03
N HIS A 104 -23.20 8.19 -3.71
CA HIS A 104 -23.44 7.28 -4.85
C HIS A 104 -23.20 5.82 -4.49
N GLY A 105 -22.89 5.53 -3.23
CA GLY A 105 -22.72 4.16 -2.73
C GLY A 105 -21.38 3.51 -3.06
N PHE A 106 -20.32 4.29 -3.36
CA PHE A 106 -19.01 3.70 -3.63
C PHE A 106 -17.84 4.56 -3.13
N THR A 107 -16.71 3.89 -3.05
CA THR A 107 -15.44 4.53 -2.81
C THR A 107 -14.37 3.89 -3.68
#